data_f28c629576daf9f2f29b3bb7d946e348
#
_entry.id   f28c629576daf9f2f29b3bb7d946e348
#
_cell.length_a   1.000
_cell.length_b   1.000
_cell.length_c   1.000
_cell.angle_alpha   90.00
_cell.angle_beta   90.00
_cell.angle_gamma   90.00
#
_symmetry.space_group_name_H-M   'P 1'
#
loop_
_entity.id
_entity.type
_entity.pdbx_description
1 polymer ?
#
loop_
_entity_poly.entity_id
_entity_poly.type
_entity_poly.pdbx_seq_one_letter_code
_entity_poly.pdbx_strand_id
1 'polypeptide(L)'
;SSSSAASDVYKRQYHINAVAEGSNMDDNGDYRPGLVAVAELGIKSPLREALLNKEEIRTLSKEMGLPTWDKQSFACLSSRFVYGETISEEKLGMVDKAEQLLLDMGFHQVRVRIHGDIARIEVLPDEIAKLVEGENREKIYSYLKQLGFAYVTLGLGGYRMGSMNETLDIEKK
;
A
#
# COMPACT_ATOMS: atom_id res chain seq x y z
N SER A 1 -1.69 13.17 -10.68
CA SER A 1 -2.36 11.87 -10.55
C SER A 1 -3.88 12.03 -10.59
N SER A 2 -4.61 11.01 -10.98
CA SER A 2 -6.09 11.03 -11.04
C SER A 2 -6.72 11.38 -9.69
N SER A 3 -6.11 10.96 -8.58
CA SER A 3 -6.55 11.28 -7.22
C SER A 3 -6.46 12.77 -6.89
N SER A 4 -5.38 13.43 -7.28
CA SER A 4 -5.20 14.87 -7.05
C SER A 4 -6.17 15.71 -7.89
N ALA A 5 -6.43 15.30 -9.14
CA ALA A 5 -7.42 15.95 -10.00
C ALA A 5 -8.84 15.77 -9.44
N ALA A 6 -9.19 14.58 -8.94
CA ALA A 6 -10.48 14.33 -8.30
C ALA A 6 -10.66 15.19 -7.04
N SER A 7 -9.61 15.38 -6.24
CA SER A 7 -9.64 16.25 -5.07
C SER A 7 -9.88 17.72 -5.42
N ASP A 8 -9.33 18.22 -6.55
CA ASP A 8 -9.56 19.60 -7.01
C ASP A 8 -11.00 19.79 -7.51
N VAL A 9 -11.55 18.82 -8.24
CA VAL A 9 -12.96 18.83 -8.66
C VAL A 9 -13.88 18.85 -7.44
N TYR A 10 -13.62 18.00 -6.44
CA TYR A 10 -14.39 17.94 -5.20
C TYR A 10 -14.35 19.25 -4.42
N LYS A 11 -13.15 19.84 -4.30
CA LYS A 11 -12.94 21.17 -3.69
C LYS A 11 -13.82 22.25 -4.32
N ARG A 12 -13.87 22.29 -5.65
CA ARG A 12 -14.70 23.26 -6.38
C ARG A 12 -16.20 23.01 -6.18
N GLN A 13 -16.62 21.75 -6.27
CA GLN A 13 -18.03 21.35 -6.15
C GLN A 13 -18.60 21.68 -4.77
N TYR A 14 -17.83 21.51 -3.71
CA TYR A 14 -18.27 21.69 -2.33
C TYR A 14 -17.79 23.00 -1.68
N HIS A 15 -17.23 23.92 -2.47
CA HIS A 15 -16.72 25.23 -2.01
C HIS A 15 -15.70 25.10 -0.84
N ILE A 16 -14.84 24.08 -0.89
CA ILE A 16 -13.80 23.85 0.10
C ILE A 16 -12.62 24.80 -0.16
N ASN A 17 -12.20 25.56 0.85
CA ASN A 17 -11.14 26.56 0.71
C ASN A 17 -9.73 25.98 0.59
N ALA A 18 -9.48 24.80 1.18
CA ALA A 18 -8.18 24.14 1.12
C ALA A 18 -8.33 22.61 1.14
N VAL A 19 -7.41 21.93 0.47
CA VAL A 19 -7.21 20.49 0.60
C VAL A 19 -5.86 20.28 1.28
N ALA A 20 -5.81 19.37 2.24
CA ALA A 20 -4.58 18.96 2.91
C ALA A 20 -4.35 17.47 2.72
N GLU A 21 -3.08 17.06 2.70
CA GLU A 21 -2.66 15.67 2.63
C GLU A 21 -1.67 15.35 3.76
N GLY A 22 -1.38 14.07 3.99
CA GLY A 22 -0.66 13.57 5.16
C GLY A 22 0.83 13.32 4.97
N SER A 23 1.48 13.88 3.95
CA SER A 23 2.94 13.75 3.78
C SER A 23 3.69 14.37 4.96
N ASN A 24 4.79 13.72 5.34
CA ASN A 24 5.65 14.11 6.45
C ASN A 24 7.13 14.18 6.00
N MET A 25 8.06 14.42 6.90
CA MET A 25 9.49 14.59 6.56
C MET A 25 10.14 13.34 5.98
N ASP A 26 9.67 12.14 6.37
CA ASP A 26 10.23 10.88 5.88
C ASP A 26 9.90 10.61 4.40
N ASP A 27 8.89 11.32 3.86
CA ASP A 27 8.50 11.22 2.45
C ASP A 27 9.42 11.99 1.49
N ASN A 28 10.34 12.82 2.00
CA ASN A 28 11.22 13.68 1.18
C ASN A 28 12.31 12.92 0.41
N GLY A 29 12.62 11.68 0.77
CA GLY A 29 13.64 10.84 0.11
C GLY A 29 13.08 9.85 -0.92
N ASP A 30 11.77 9.77 -1.08
CA ASP A 30 11.13 8.79 -1.93
C ASP A 30 10.74 9.40 -3.29
N TYR A 31 10.99 8.63 -4.38
CA TYR A 31 10.54 9.03 -5.71
C TYR A 31 9.00 8.95 -5.78
N ARG A 32 8.36 10.08 -5.57
CA ARG A 32 6.89 10.20 -5.61
C ARG A 32 6.44 11.25 -6.63
N PRO A 33 6.19 10.84 -7.89
CA PRO A 33 5.68 11.75 -8.91
C PRO A 33 4.41 12.51 -8.48
N GLY A 34 3.64 11.92 -7.55
CA GLY A 34 2.46 12.56 -6.96
C GLY A 34 2.74 13.84 -6.17
N LEU A 35 3.94 14.03 -5.63
CA LEU A 35 4.30 15.26 -4.90
C LEU A 35 4.35 16.49 -5.82
N VAL A 36 4.72 16.31 -7.08
CA VAL A 36 4.69 17.39 -8.09
C VAL A 36 3.24 17.85 -8.30
N ALA A 37 2.31 16.90 -8.49
CA ALA A 37 0.89 17.20 -8.65
C ALA A 37 0.29 17.85 -7.39
N VAL A 38 0.71 17.45 -6.19
CA VAL A 38 0.31 18.08 -4.92
C VAL A 38 0.70 19.55 -4.89
N ALA A 39 1.95 19.86 -5.29
CA ALA A 39 2.45 21.24 -5.35
C ALA A 39 1.73 22.09 -6.42
N GLU A 40 1.55 21.55 -7.63
CA GLU A 40 0.86 22.22 -8.74
C GLU A 40 -0.60 22.55 -8.41
N LEU A 41 -1.30 21.69 -7.66
CA LEU A 41 -2.69 21.88 -7.26
C LEU A 41 -2.85 22.70 -5.96
N GLY A 42 -1.76 23.17 -5.37
CA GLY A 42 -1.77 23.96 -4.14
C GLY A 42 -2.35 23.20 -2.94
N ILE A 43 -2.19 21.86 -2.93
CA ILE A 43 -2.56 21.02 -1.81
C ILE A 43 -1.55 21.23 -0.68
N LYS A 44 -2.02 21.42 0.53
CA LYS A 44 -1.17 21.68 1.71
C LYS A 44 -0.70 20.38 2.34
N SER A 45 0.54 20.36 2.84
CA SER A 45 1.13 19.25 3.60
C SER A 45 1.47 19.72 5.04
N PRO A 46 0.46 19.89 5.92
CA PRO A 46 0.67 20.54 7.22
C PRO A 46 1.73 19.85 8.10
N LEU A 47 1.78 18.52 8.07
CA LEU A 47 2.75 17.76 8.86
C LEU A 47 4.19 17.98 8.36
N ARG A 48 4.37 18.09 7.05
CA ARG A 48 5.66 18.42 6.44
C ARG A 48 6.04 19.89 6.65
N GLU A 49 5.08 20.80 6.57
CA GLU A 49 5.27 22.22 6.89
C GLU A 49 5.69 22.41 8.36
N ALA A 50 5.16 21.59 9.27
CA ALA A 50 5.54 21.54 10.67
C ALA A 50 6.84 20.77 10.94
N LEU A 51 7.52 20.27 9.89
CA LEU A 51 8.77 19.49 9.93
C LEU A 51 8.67 18.21 10.77
N LEU A 52 7.48 17.60 10.86
CA LEU A 52 7.25 16.40 11.64
C LEU A 52 7.66 15.16 10.86
N ASN A 53 8.40 14.26 11.51
CA ASN A 53 8.65 12.90 11.04
C ASN A 53 7.57 11.92 11.55
N LYS A 54 7.59 10.69 11.08
CA LYS A 54 6.57 9.70 11.39
C LYS A 54 6.54 9.29 12.87
N GLU A 55 7.70 9.26 13.52
CA GLU A 55 7.80 8.91 14.93
C GLU A 55 7.19 10.00 15.81
N GLU A 56 7.49 11.26 15.53
CA GLU A 56 6.91 12.41 16.21
C GLU A 56 5.40 12.47 16.02
N ILE A 57 4.91 12.22 14.80
CA ILE A 57 3.47 12.17 14.50
C ILE A 57 2.78 11.07 15.34
N ARG A 58 3.39 9.90 15.47
CA ARG A 58 2.85 8.81 16.30
C ARG A 58 2.81 9.18 17.78
N THR A 59 3.88 9.80 18.28
CA THR A 59 3.97 10.25 19.65
C THR A 59 2.87 11.27 19.96
N LEU A 60 2.75 12.31 19.14
CA LEU A 60 1.72 13.35 19.29
C LEU A 60 0.31 12.75 19.18
N SER A 61 0.09 11.85 18.21
CA SER A 61 -1.21 11.18 18.04
C SER A 61 -1.60 10.37 19.27
N LYS A 62 -0.63 9.70 19.90
CA LYS A 62 -0.84 8.96 21.14
C LYS A 62 -1.17 9.89 22.31
N GLU A 63 -0.44 10.98 22.46
CA GLU A 63 -0.69 12.00 23.49
C GLU A 63 -2.08 12.64 23.34
N MET A 64 -2.53 12.84 22.10
CA MET A 64 -3.87 13.33 21.76
C MET A 64 -4.98 12.26 21.90
N GLY A 65 -4.64 11.02 22.24
CA GLY A 65 -5.59 9.91 22.38
C GLY A 65 -6.20 9.44 21.07
N LEU A 66 -5.54 9.68 19.92
CA LEU A 66 -6.05 9.23 18.62
C LEU A 66 -5.89 7.71 18.50
N PRO A 67 -6.96 6.95 18.15
CA PRO A 67 -6.90 5.48 18.10
C PRO A 67 -6.03 4.93 16.95
N THR A 68 -5.53 5.81 16.10
CA THR A 68 -4.71 5.45 14.92
C THR A 68 -3.21 5.64 15.13
N TRP A 69 -2.76 5.99 16.33
CA TRP A 69 -1.36 6.32 16.63
C TRP A 69 -0.38 5.18 16.32
N ASP A 70 -0.79 3.93 16.52
CA ASP A 70 0.00 2.70 16.28
C ASP A 70 -0.32 2.05 14.93
N LYS A 71 -1.25 2.63 14.16
CA LYS A 71 -1.66 2.06 12.89
C LYS A 71 -0.47 1.93 11.93
N GLN A 72 -0.31 0.74 11.36
CA GLN A 72 0.71 0.50 10.34
C GLN A 72 0.43 1.33 9.08
N SER A 73 1.52 1.77 8.42
CA SER A 73 1.40 2.42 7.12
C SER A 73 1.09 1.40 6.04
N PHE A 74 -0.12 1.42 5.56
CA PHE A 74 -0.49 0.66 4.37
C PHE A 74 -0.35 1.55 3.14
N ALA A 75 0.48 1.13 2.18
CA ALA A 75 0.42 1.71 0.85
C ALA A 75 -0.95 1.36 0.22
N CYS A 76 -1.46 2.21 -0.69
CA CYS A 76 -2.74 1.97 -1.35
C CYS A 76 -2.73 0.63 -2.11
N LEU A 77 -3.89 0.00 -2.28
CA LEU A 77 -4.01 -1.30 -2.95
C LEU A 77 -3.51 -1.28 -4.40
N SER A 78 -3.53 -0.14 -5.06
CA SER A 78 -2.97 0.01 -6.41
C SER A 78 -1.47 -0.34 -6.47
N SER A 79 -0.74 -0.20 -5.37
CA SER A 79 0.66 -0.59 -5.29
C SER A 79 0.90 -2.11 -5.34
N ARG A 80 -0.15 -2.93 -5.36
CA ARG A 80 -0.07 -4.38 -5.54
C ARG A 80 -0.02 -4.79 -7.01
N PHE A 81 -0.30 -3.85 -7.90
CA PHE A 81 -0.26 -4.07 -9.33
C PHE A 81 1.15 -3.75 -9.85
N VAL A 82 1.73 -4.68 -10.59
CA VAL A 82 3.02 -4.44 -11.24
C VAL A 82 2.89 -3.40 -12.35
N TYR A 83 3.98 -2.74 -12.71
CA TYR A 83 3.97 -1.76 -13.78
C TYR A 83 3.44 -2.37 -15.08
N GLY A 84 2.52 -1.65 -15.75
CA GLY A 84 1.85 -2.10 -16.97
C GLY A 84 0.59 -2.96 -16.75
N GLU A 85 0.31 -3.38 -15.52
CA GLU A 85 -0.92 -4.11 -15.20
C GLU A 85 -2.12 -3.15 -15.10
N THR A 86 -3.24 -3.55 -15.70
CA THR A 86 -4.49 -2.78 -15.62
C THR A 86 -5.12 -2.92 -14.25
N ILE A 87 -5.37 -1.79 -13.59
CA ILE A 87 -6.08 -1.75 -12.31
C ILE A 87 -7.59 -1.81 -12.58
N SER A 88 -8.27 -2.81 -12.03
CA SER A 88 -9.73 -2.93 -12.06
C SER A 88 -10.29 -3.05 -10.65
N GLU A 89 -11.54 -2.67 -10.47
CA GLU A 89 -12.25 -2.81 -9.20
C GLU A 89 -12.31 -4.28 -8.76
N GLU A 90 -12.53 -5.19 -9.69
CA GLU A 90 -12.54 -6.63 -9.44
C GLU A 90 -11.19 -7.11 -8.87
N LYS A 91 -10.08 -6.79 -9.55
CA LYS A 91 -8.73 -7.17 -9.10
C LYS A 91 -8.35 -6.51 -7.78
N LEU A 92 -8.75 -5.24 -7.56
CA LEU A 92 -8.56 -4.58 -6.26
C LEU A 92 -9.30 -5.33 -5.15
N GLY A 93 -10.54 -5.74 -5.39
CA GLY A 93 -11.32 -6.54 -4.44
C GLY A 93 -10.72 -7.93 -4.17
N MET A 94 -10.13 -8.57 -5.18
CA MET A 94 -9.41 -9.84 -4.99
C MET A 94 -8.21 -9.67 -4.06
N VAL A 95 -7.40 -8.65 -4.29
CA VAL A 95 -6.22 -8.34 -3.45
C VAL A 95 -6.63 -8.00 -2.02
N ASP A 96 -7.61 -7.13 -1.84
CA ASP A 96 -8.10 -6.71 -0.53
C ASP A 96 -8.54 -7.92 0.31
N LYS A 97 -9.37 -8.79 -0.25
CA LYS A 97 -9.83 -10.01 0.42
C LYS A 97 -8.70 -10.99 0.70
N ALA A 98 -7.74 -11.12 -0.22
CA ALA A 98 -6.59 -12.00 -0.02
C ALA A 98 -5.67 -11.50 1.11
N GLU A 99 -5.37 -10.20 1.15
CA GLU A 99 -4.58 -9.60 2.24
C GLU A 99 -5.32 -9.67 3.58
N GLN A 100 -6.65 -9.43 3.58
CA GLN A 100 -7.45 -9.53 4.79
C GLN A 100 -7.43 -10.93 5.39
N LEU A 101 -7.56 -11.99 4.56
CA LEU A 101 -7.41 -13.37 5.04
C LEU A 101 -6.07 -13.59 5.77
N LEU A 102 -4.97 -13.12 5.18
CA LEU A 102 -3.64 -13.28 5.76
C LEU A 102 -3.51 -12.52 7.09
N LEU A 103 -4.04 -11.31 7.17
CA LEU A 103 -4.09 -10.53 8.41
C LEU A 103 -4.91 -11.24 9.49
N ASP A 104 -6.08 -11.79 9.14
CA ASP A 104 -6.95 -12.55 10.06
C ASP A 104 -6.29 -13.85 10.55
N MET A 105 -5.37 -14.42 9.75
CA MET A 105 -4.54 -15.56 10.14
C MET A 105 -3.34 -15.17 11.01
N GLY A 106 -3.20 -13.89 11.35
CA GLY A 106 -2.15 -13.36 12.23
C GLY A 106 -0.79 -13.19 11.55
N PHE A 107 -0.77 -12.90 10.25
CA PHE A 107 0.41 -12.38 9.57
C PHE A 107 0.46 -10.85 9.75
N HIS A 108 1.65 -10.28 9.99
CA HIS A 108 1.76 -8.87 10.38
C HIS A 108 1.93 -7.93 9.17
N GLN A 109 2.81 -8.28 8.25
CA GLN A 109 3.11 -7.45 7.08
C GLN A 109 2.91 -8.28 5.82
N VAL A 110 1.81 -8.02 5.15
CA VAL A 110 1.40 -8.82 3.99
C VAL A 110 1.28 -7.97 2.73
N ARG A 111 1.59 -8.56 1.59
CA ARG A 111 1.28 -8.04 0.27
C ARG A 111 0.89 -9.18 -0.64
N VAL A 112 -0.20 -9.01 -1.36
CA VAL A 112 -0.58 -9.90 -2.45
C VAL A 112 -0.47 -9.14 -3.75
N ARG A 113 0.58 -9.40 -4.53
CA ARG A 113 0.82 -8.72 -5.79
C ARG A 113 0.22 -9.45 -6.96
N ILE A 114 -0.32 -8.69 -7.90
CA ILE A 114 -0.92 -9.22 -9.12
C ILE A 114 0.11 -9.18 -10.25
N HIS A 115 0.28 -10.32 -10.91
CA HIS A 115 1.01 -10.49 -12.16
C HIS A 115 0.08 -11.24 -13.14
N GLY A 116 -0.75 -10.50 -13.90
CA GLY A 116 -1.82 -11.08 -14.70
C GLY A 116 -2.84 -11.82 -13.83
N ASP A 117 -2.84 -13.14 -13.89
CA ASP A 117 -3.72 -14.00 -13.09
C ASP A 117 -2.99 -14.70 -11.93
N ILE A 118 -1.77 -14.28 -11.63
CA ILE A 118 -0.94 -14.84 -10.57
C ILE A 118 -1.01 -13.97 -9.33
N ALA A 119 -1.34 -14.55 -8.17
CA ALA A 119 -1.12 -13.95 -6.88
C ALA A 119 0.30 -14.28 -6.39
N ARG A 120 1.13 -13.27 -6.12
CA ARG A 120 2.40 -13.43 -5.44
C ARG A 120 2.30 -12.89 -4.03
N ILE A 121 2.31 -13.79 -3.05
CA ILE A 121 2.22 -13.47 -1.63
C ILE A 121 3.60 -13.07 -1.11
N GLU A 122 3.67 -11.97 -0.39
CA GLU A 122 4.85 -11.51 0.34
C GLU A 122 4.45 -11.31 1.82
N VAL A 123 5.14 -11.99 2.71
CA VAL A 123 5.05 -11.84 4.18
C VAL A 123 6.44 -11.55 4.73
N LEU A 124 6.56 -11.22 6.01
CA LEU A 124 7.87 -11.06 6.63
C LEU A 124 8.71 -12.34 6.44
N PRO A 125 10.04 -12.25 6.26
CA PRO A 125 10.89 -13.42 6.03
C PRO A 125 10.78 -14.49 7.09
N ASP A 126 10.62 -14.12 8.36
CA ASP A 126 10.42 -15.02 9.50
C ASP A 126 9.02 -15.66 9.55
N GLU A 127 8.06 -15.12 8.84
CA GLU A 127 6.70 -15.66 8.72
C GLU A 127 6.53 -16.63 7.53
N ILE A 128 7.52 -16.74 6.64
CA ILE A 128 7.43 -17.60 5.45
C ILE A 128 7.19 -19.06 5.83
N ALA A 129 7.88 -19.57 6.83
CA ALA A 129 7.71 -20.95 7.30
C ALA A 129 6.25 -21.19 7.74
N LYS A 130 5.68 -20.30 8.56
CA LYS A 130 4.28 -20.35 9.00
C LYS A 130 3.30 -20.36 7.82
N LEU A 131 3.59 -19.59 6.75
CA LEU A 131 2.71 -19.50 5.58
C LEU A 131 2.62 -20.82 4.81
N VAL A 132 3.73 -21.56 4.69
CA VAL A 132 3.81 -22.81 3.93
C VAL A 132 3.47 -24.06 4.74
N GLU A 133 3.29 -23.93 6.06
CA GLU A 133 2.89 -25.02 6.91
C GLU A 133 1.49 -25.56 6.59
N GLY A 134 1.35 -26.87 6.48
CA GLY A 134 0.16 -27.71 6.45
C GLY A 134 -1.16 -26.99 6.15
N GLU A 135 -1.97 -26.80 7.18
CA GLU A 135 -3.32 -26.23 7.07
C GLU A 135 -3.33 -24.78 6.57
N ASN A 136 -2.33 -23.97 6.92
CA ASN A 136 -2.22 -22.58 6.47
C ASN A 136 -2.09 -22.52 4.95
N ARG A 137 -1.18 -23.32 4.40
CA ARG A 137 -0.95 -23.39 2.95
C ARG A 137 -2.23 -23.75 2.21
N GLU A 138 -2.94 -24.79 2.66
CA GLU A 138 -4.15 -25.26 1.99
C GLU A 138 -5.28 -24.25 2.07
N LYS A 139 -5.47 -23.63 3.23
CA LYS A 139 -6.47 -22.57 3.44
C LYS A 139 -6.22 -21.36 2.54
N ILE A 140 -4.98 -20.87 2.51
CA ILE A 140 -4.58 -19.74 1.69
C ILE A 140 -4.77 -20.07 0.21
N TYR A 141 -4.22 -21.21 -0.24
CA TYR A 141 -4.31 -21.64 -1.63
C TYR A 141 -5.77 -21.74 -2.09
N SER A 142 -6.61 -22.46 -1.35
CA SER A 142 -8.01 -22.67 -1.69
C SER A 142 -8.80 -21.36 -1.75
N TYR A 143 -8.59 -20.47 -0.80
CA TYR A 143 -9.28 -19.17 -0.76
C TYR A 143 -8.86 -18.26 -1.91
N LEU A 144 -7.57 -18.12 -2.20
CA LEU A 144 -7.11 -17.30 -3.30
C LEU A 144 -7.58 -17.85 -4.67
N LYS A 145 -7.66 -19.19 -4.80
CA LYS A 145 -8.29 -19.82 -5.98
C LYS A 145 -9.77 -19.44 -6.12
N GLN A 146 -10.53 -19.43 -5.03
CA GLN A 146 -11.93 -18.99 -5.03
C GLN A 146 -12.10 -17.51 -5.40
N LEU A 147 -11.12 -16.67 -5.07
CA LEU A 147 -11.11 -15.26 -5.47
C LEU A 147 -10.87 -15.06 -6.98
N GLY A 148 -10.44 -16.10 -7.71
CA GLY A 148 -10.24 -16.04 -9.16
C GLY A 148 -8.79 -16.09 -9.63
N PHE A 149 -7.80 -16.18 -8.74
CA PHE A 149 -6.41 -16.34 -9.15
C PHE A 149 -6.14 -17.70 -9.81
N ALA A 150 -5.52 -17.69 -10.98
CA ALA A 150 -5.13 -18.93 -11.67
C ALA A 150 -3.95 -19.62 -10.96
N TYR A 151 -3.03 -18.85 -10.42
CA TYR A 151 -1.87 -19.36 -9.68
C TYR A 151 -1.67 -18.57 -8.39
N VAL A 152 -1.26 -19.28 -7.35
CA VAL A 152 -0.90 -18.73 -6.05
C VAL A 152 0.56 -19.07 -5.77
N THR A 153 1.38 -18.04 -5.59
CA THR A 153 2.83 -18.18 -5.45
C THR A 153 3.33 -17.44 -4.22
N LEU A 154 4.50 -17.80 -3.76
CA LEU A 154 5.21 -17.14 -2.67
C LEU A 154 6.41 -16.37 -3.23
N GLY A 155 6.55 -15.11 -2.83
CA GLY A 155 7.76 -14.32 -3.04
C GLY A 155 8.84 -14.75 -2.05
N LEU A 156 9.83 -15.52 -2.49
CA LEU A 156 10.88 -16.06 -1.61
C LEU A 156 11.72 -15.00 -0.90
N GLY A 157 11.81 -13.79 -1.45
CA GLY A 157 12.49 -12.66 -0.81
C GLY A 157 11.72 -12.05 0.37
N GLY A 158 10.48 -12.48 0.58
CA GLY A 158 9.59 -11.90 1.59
C GLY A 158 9.20 -10.44 1.28
N TYR A 159 8.49 -9.84 2.22
CA TYR A 159 8.14 -8.43 2.13
C TYR A 159 9.37 -7.53 2.32
N ARG A 160 9.58 -6.62 1.36
CA ARG A 160 10.61 -5.58 1.43
C ARG A 160 10.03 -4.25 0.95
N MET A 161 10.31 -3.18 1.70
CA MET A 161 9.91 -1.84 1.28
C MET A 161 10.60 -1.48 -0.04
N GLY A 162 9.85 -0.92 -0.98
CA GLY A 162 10.39 -0.50 -2.28
C GLY A 162 10.64 -1.63 -3.30
N SER A 163 10.33 -2.89 -3.00
CA SER A 163 10.58 -4.03 -3.91
C SER A 163 9.93 -3.91 -5.30
N MET A 164 8.91 -3.09 -5.46
CA MET A 164 8.31 -2.81 -6.78
C MET A 164 9.22 -1.98 -7.70
N ASN A 165 10.12 -1.18 -7.14
CA ASN A 165 10.99 -0.31 -7.92
C ASN A 165 12.20 -1.05 -8.49
N GLU A 166 12.45 -2.29 -8.05
CA GLU A 166 13.55 -3.12 -8.57
C GLU A 166 13.45 -3.35 -10.09
N THR A 167 12.23 -3.38 -10.63
CA THR A 167 12.02 -3.53 -12.08
C THR A 167 12.36 -2.27 -12.86
N LEU A 168 12.26 -1.09 -12.26
CA LEU A 168 12.60 0.19 -12.90
C LEU A 168 14.11 0.39 -13.03
N ASP A 169 14.90 -0.23 -12.15
CA ASP A 169 16.37 -0.14 -12.19
C ASP A 169 16.99 -1.09 -13.21
N ILE A 170 16.25 -2.12 -13.66
CA ILE A 170 16.69 -3.07 -14.69
C ILE A 170 16.64 -2.42 -16.09
N GLU A 171 15.67 -1.54 -16.35
CA GLU A 171 15.55 -0.85 -17.65
C GLU A 171 16.58 0.30 -17.85
N LYS A 172 17.31 0.67 -16.78
CA LYS A 172 18.38 1.69 -16.84
C LYS A 172 19.79 1.13 -17.00
N LYS A 173 19.95 -0.18 -17.08
CA LYS A 173 21.21 -0.87 -17.37
C LYS A 173 21.20 -1.43 -18.79
#